data_89f582b2752d7c6881278e3c682c9b0b
#
_entry.id   89f582b2752d7c6881278e3c682c9b0b
#
_cell.length_a   1.000
_cell.length_b   1.000
_cell.length_c   1.000
_cell.angle_alpha   90.00
_cell.angle_beta   90.00
_cell.angle_gamma   90.00
#
_symmetry.space_group_name_H-M   'P 1'
#
loop_
_entity.id
_entity.type
_entity.pdbx_description
1 polymer ?
#
loop_
_entity_poly.entity_id
_entity_poly.type
_entity_poly.pdbx_seq_one_letter_code
_entity_poly.pdbx_strand_id
1 'polypeptide(L)'
;MIPFSYDFMQPMYPLLIQQFLDDYNLSAGVALDIGTGPGNLAVELAKVTAMDLILVDIDGEALRTAQSRLFELGVDNRISSLCADVEKLPLRDNLADFIMCRGSIGFWPVPVQGITEIYRVLKPGGCAIVGVGAGRYMPETMRRRIYESMSASDRTTSPRQYTLEDYDAFARQAMLSDYRVILEDDISKGCWLEVKK
;
A
#
# COMPACT_ATOMS: atom_id res chain seq x y z
N MET A 1 -8.44 -14.49 -12.99
CA MET A 1 -7.26 -14.30 -13.86
C MET A 1 -7.25 -12.85 -14.29
N ILE A 2 -6.44 -12.00 -13.64
CA ILE A 2 -6.26 -10.60 -14.04
C ILE A 2 -4.98 -10.58 -14.87
N PRO A 3 -5.06 -10.49 -16.21
CA PRO A 3 -3.88 -10.35 -17.05
C PRO A 3 -3.51 -8.85 -17.07
N PHE A 4 -3.01 -8.34 -15.96
CA PHE A 4 -2.43 -7.02 -15.98
C PHE A 4 -0.92 -7.17 -15.85
N SER A 5 -0.22 -7.17 -16.98
CA SER A 5 1.19 -6.82 -16.95
C SER A 5 1.26 -5.31 -16.71
N TYR A 6 1.32 -4.91 -15.45
CA TYR A 6 1.65 -3.53 -15.07
C TYR A 6 3.16 -3.26 -15.27
N ASP A 7 3.77 -3.83 -16.31
CA ASP A 7 5.20 -3.70 -16.55
C ASP A 7 5.62 -2.24 -16.69
N PHE A 8 4.74 -1.40 -17.23
CA PHE A 8 4.97 0.03 -17.33
C PHE A 8 4.97 0.75 -15.96
N MET A 9 4.42 0.13 -14.92
CA MET A 9 4.43 0.67 -13.55
C MET A 9 5.64 0.21 -12.73
N GLN A 10 6.38 -0.81 -13.18
CA GLN A 10 7.49 -1.37 -12.42
C GLN A 10 8.52 -0.33 -11.95
N PRO A 11 8.92 0.67 -12.76
CA PRO A 11 9.89 1.67 -12.32
C PRO A 11 9.40 2.57 -11.17
N MET A 12 8.11 2.59 -10.89
CA MET A 12 7.53 3.41 -9.83
C MET A 12 7.80 2.84 -8.42
N TYR A 13 7.77 1.51 -8.29
CA TYR A 13 7.80 0.88 -6.96
C TYR A 13 9.09 1.16 -6.18
N PRO A 14 10.31 1.05 -6.76
CA PRO A 14 11.53 1.41 -6.04
C PRO A 14 11.57 2.89 -5.65
N LEU A 15 11.05 3.80 -6.48
CA LEU A 15 10.99 5.23 -6.18
C LEU A 15 10.00 5.54 -5.04
N LEU A 16 8.89 4.82 -5.01
CA LEU A 16 7.90 4.97 -3.93
C LEU A 16 8.44 4.42 -2.60
N ILE A 17 9.14 3.29 -2.62
CA ILE A 17 9.80 2.76 -1.43
C ILE A 17 10.91 3.69 -0.96
N GLN A 18 11.73 4.27 -1.85
CA GLN A 18 12.72 5.26 -1.46
C GLN A 18 12.06 6.47 -0.76
N GLN A 19 10.93 6.93 -1.27
CA GLN A 19 10.16 7.97 -0.58
C GLN A 19 9.74 7.54 0.83
N PHE A 20 9.24 6.32 0.99
CA PHE A 20 8.82 5.82 2.31
C PHE A 20 10.00 5.68 3.28
N LEU A 21 11.18 5.27 2.79
CA LEU A 21 12.40 5.25 3.60
C LEU A 21 12.76 6.65 4.13
N ASP A 22 12.73 7.64 3.25
CA ASP A 22 13.09 9.02 3.59
C ASP A 22 12.07 9.69 4.52
N ASP A 23 10.77 9.37 4.33
CA ASP A 23 9.70 9.97 5.12
C ASP A 23 9.52 9.33 6.51
N TYR A 24 9.76 8.02 6.62
CA TYR A 24 9.45 7.24 7.82
C TYR A 24 10.66 6.58 8.47
N ASN A 25 11.87 6.80 7.93
CA ASN A 25 13.13 6.25 8.44
C ASN A 25 13.06 4.72 8.67
N LEU A 26 12.55 4.00 7.67
CA LEU A 26 12.34 2.56 7.75
C LEU A 26 13.67 1.81 7.67
N SER A 27 13.91 0.89 8.61
CA SER A 27 15.13 0.06 8.60
C SER A 27 14.88 -1.37 9.08
N ALA A 28 14.18 -1.53 10.20
CA ALA A 28 13.87 -2.80 10.83
C ALA A 28 12.51 -2.73 11.56
N GLY A 29 12.00 -3.86 12.03
CA GLY A 29 10.69 -3.98 12.66
C GLY A 29 9.74 -4.79 11.79
N VAL A 30 8.45 -4.60 11.95
CA VAL A 30 7.40 -5.33 11.21
C VAL A 30 6.68 -4.39 10.26
N ALA A 31 6.68 -4.73 8.97
CA ALA A 31 5.88 -4.02 7.97
C ALA A 31 4.74 -4.91 7.44
N LEU A 32 3.57 -4.32 7.23
CA LEU A 32 2.45 -4.95 6.53
C LEU A 32 2.30 -4.33 5.14
N ASP A 33 2.10 -5.19 4.13
CA ASP A 33 1.67 -4.80 2.78
C ASP A 33 0.22 -5.25 2.57
N ILE A 34 -0.72 -4.30 2.67
CA ILE A 34 -2.17 -4.55 2.62
C ILE A 34 -2.67 -4.48 1.17
N GLY A 35 -3.31 -5.56 0.72
CA GLY A 35 -3.65 -5.73 -0.68
C GLY A 35 -2.39 -5.86 -1.52
N THR A 36 -1.48 -6.71 -1.07
CA THR A 36 -0.12 -6.84 -1.61
C THR A 36 -0.09 -7.21 -3.10
N GLY A 37 -1.16 -7.86 -3.61
CA GLY A 37 -1.20 -8.37 -4.97
C GLY A 37 0.01 -9.26 -5.26
N PRO A 38 0.73 -9.04 -6.38
CA PRO A 38 1.93 -9.80 -6.70
C PRO A 38 3.18 -9.37 -5.91
N GLY A 39 3.04 -8.58 -4.83
CA GLY A 39 4.10 -8.20 -3.93
C GLY A 39 5.04 -7.09 -4.44
N ASN A 40 4.58 -6.20 -5.29
CA ASN A 40 5.45 -5.20 -5.91
C ASN A 40 6.14 -4.28 -4.89
N LEU A 41 5.40 -3.75 -3.90
CA LEU A 41 5.98 -2.93 -2.83
C LEU A 41 6.80 -3.77 -1.86
N ALA A 42 6.29 -4.94 -1.46
CA ALA A 42 6.99 -5.83 -0.54
C ALA A 42 8.37 -6.25 -1.06
N VAL A 43 8.46 -6.58 -2.35
CA VAL A 43 9.74 -6.92 -3.03
C VAL A 43 10.73 -5.77 -2.95
N GLU A 44 10.32 -4.55 -3.25
CA GLU A 44 11.23 -3.39 -3.20
C GLU A 44 11.61 -3.03 -1.76
N LEU A 45 10.68 -3.13 -0.80
CA LEU A 45 10.98 -2.88 0.61
C LEU A 45 11.96 -3.91 1.18
N ALA A 46 11.80 -5.19 0.82
CA ALA A 46 12.70 -6.26 1.25
C ALA A 46 14.14 -6.09 0.78
N LYS A 47 14.36 -5.52 -0.41
CA LYS A 47 15.70 -5.27 -0.96
C LYS A 47 16.53 -4.26 -0.16
N VAL A 48 15.85 -3.35 0.57
CA VAL A 48 16.48 -2.14 1.12
C VAL A 48 16.30 -1.99 2.64
N THR A 49 15.60 -2.92 3.29
CA THR A 49 15.39 -2.92 4.74
C THR A 49 15.56 -4.32 5.34
N ALA A 50 15.76 -4.38 6.66
CA ALA A 50 15.71 -5.62 7.44
C ALA A 50 14.35 -5.80 8.16
N MET A 51 13.26 -5.24 7.61
CA MET A 51 11.92 -5.39 8.19
C MET A 51 11.37 -6.79 7.94
N ASP A 52 10.74 -7.38 8.96
CA ASP A 52 9.89 -8.56 8.78
C ASP A 52 8.62 -8.16 8.03
N LEU A 53 8.24 -8.91 7.00
CA LEU A 53 7.11 -8.57 6.13
C LEU A 53 5.92 -9.50 6.35
N ILE A 54 4.74 -8.92 6.50
CA ILE A 54 3.46 -9.62 6.49
C ILE A 54 2.69 -9.16 5.25
N LEU A 55 2.56 -10.07 4.29
CA LEU A 55 1.79 -9.85 3.07
C LEU A 55 0.32 -10.16 3.36
N VAL A 56 -0.56 -9.22 3.11
CA VAL A 56 -2.00 -9.41 3.33
C VAL A 56 -2.75 -9.20 2.02
N ASP A 57 -3.52 -10.19 1.62
CA ASP A 57 -4.43 -10.08 0.48
C ASP A 57 -5.62 -11.03 0.67
N ILE A 58 -6.75 -10.73 0.07
CA ILE A 58 -7.90 -11.62 0.03
C ILE A 58 -7.72 -12.72 -1.04
N ASP A 59 -6.87 -12.48 -2.04
CA ASP A 59 -6.54 -13.40 -3.11
C ASP A 59 -5.31 -14.27 -2.75
N GLY A 60 -5.56 -15.54 -2.44
CA GLY A 60 -4.50 -16.51 -2.13
C GLY A 60 -3.56 -16.79 -3.31
N GLU A 61 -3.96 -16.55 -4.57
CA GLU A 61 -3.09 -16.73 -5.73
C GLU A 61 -2.10 -15.56 -5.85
N ALA A 62 -2.56 -14.34 -5.60
CA ALA A 62 -1.71 -13.17 -5.50
C ALA A 62 -0.64 -13.34 -4.42
N LEU A 63 -1.03 -13.84 -3.23
CA LEU A 63 -0.09 -14.12 -2.14
C LEU A 63 0.97 -15.16 -2.51
N ARG A 64 0.59 -16.26 -3.20
CA ARG A 64 1.56 -17.24 -3.68
C ARG A 64 2.56 -16.63 -4.66
N THR A 65 2.09 -15.78 -5.55
CA THR A 65 2.96 -15.05 -6.49
C THR A 65 3.94 -14.13 -5.76
N ALA A 66 3.46 -13.35 -4.79
CA ALA A 66 4.30 -12.46 -3.99
C ALA A 66 5.36 -13.24 -3.19
N GLN A 67 4.97 -14.36 -2.56
CA GLN A 67 5.90 -15.23 -1.83
C GLN A 67 6.98 -15.84 -2.74
N SER A 68 6.61 -16.34 -3.94
CA SER A 68 7.57 -16.88 -4.89
C SER A 68 8.60 -15.86 -5.32
N ARG A 69 8.17 -14.63 -5.61
CA ARG A 69 9.06 -13.53 -5.99
C ARG A 69 10.04 -13.17 -4.89
N LEU A 70 9.58 -13.09 -3.64
CA LEU A 70 10.44 -12.80 -2.48
C LEU A 70 11.41 -13.96 -2.19
N PHE A 71 10.97 -15.20 -2.35
CA PHE A 71 11.82 -16.38 -2.22
C PHE A 71 12.92 -16.41 -3.29
N GLU A 72 12.57 -16.14 -4.55
CA GLU A 72 13.53 -16.08 -5.66
C GLU A 72 14.54 -14.94 -5.50
N LEU A 73 14.14 -13.85 -4.83
CA LEU A 73 15.02 -12.72 -4.53
C LEU A 73 16.11 -13.08 -3.50
N GLY A 74 15.87 -14.08 -2.66
CA GLY A 74 16.84 -14.56 -1.66
C GLY A 74 17.11 -13.54 -0.55
N VAL A 75 16.09 -12.81 -0.11
CA VAL A 75 16.19 -11.82 0.98
C VAL A 75 16.24 -12.50 2.36
N ASP A 76 16.91 -11.87 3.31
CA ASP A 76 17.03 -12.38 4.69
C ASP A 76 15.82 -12.01 5.59
N ASN A 77 14.89 -11.20 5.08
CA ASN A 77 13.68 -10.80 5.79
C ASN A 77 12.82 -12.02 6.14
N ARG A 78 12.19 -12.01 7.30
CA ARG A 78 11.11 -12.97 7.55
C ARG A 78 9.88 -12.57 6.77
N ILE A 79 9.40 -13.49 5.93
CA ILE A 79 8.21 -13.27 5.11
C ILE A 79 7.11 -14.19 5.60
N SER A 80 5.97 -13.62 5.92
CA SER A 80 4.73 -14.34 6.17
C SER A 80 3.62 -13.80 5.30
N SER A 81 2.63 -14.63 4.98
CA SER A 81 1.46 -14.21 4.22
C SER A 81 0.18 -14.61 4.94
N LEU A 82 -0.82 -13.76 4.79
CA LEU A 82 -2.10 -13.85 5.45
C LEU A 82 -3.21 -13.62 4.42
N CYS A 83 -3.95 -14.68 4.10
CA CYS A 83 -5.15 -14.57 3.28
C CYS A 83 -6.29 -14.08 4.17
N ALA A 84 -6.57 -12.77 4.12
CA ALA A 84 -7.54 -12.13 5.00
C ALA A 84 -8.14 -10.89 4.36
N ASP A 85 -9.35 -10.55 4.83
CA ASP A 85 -10.01 -9.29 4.58
C ASP A 85 -9.41 -8.21 5.50
N VAL A 86 -9.02 -7.08 4.93
CA VAL A 86 -8.48 -5.94 5.68
C VAL A 86 -9.48 -5.37 6.68
N GLU A 87 -10.78 -5.51 6.41
CA GLU A 87 -11.84 -5.04 7.31
C GLU A 87 -11.97 -5.89 8.59
N LYS A 88 -11.25 -7.03 8.66
CA LYS A 88 -11.22 -7.93 9.82
C LYS A 88 -9.88 -8.68 9.87
N LEU A 89 -8.81 -7.99 10.20
CA LEU A 89 -7.48 -8.59 10.26
C LEU A 89 -7.33 -9.53 11.47
N PRO A 90 -7.00 -10.83 11.28
CA PRO A 90 -6.73 -11.75 12.38
C PRO A 90 -5.31 -11.55 12.94
N LEU A 91 -4.97 -10.30 13.21
CA LEU A 91 -3.71 -9.84 13.78
C LEU A 91 -3.96 -9.17 15.13
N ARG A 92 -3.00 -9.31 16.04
CA ARG A 92 -3.06 -8.63 17.34
C ARG A 92 -2.91 -7.12 17.20
N ASP A 93 -3.41 -6.39 18.18
CA ASP A 93 -3.18 -4.96 18.32
C ASP A 93 -1.69 -4.64 18.44
N ASN A 94 -1.27 -3.48 17.97
CA ASN A 94 0.07 -2.94 18.14
C ASN A 94 1.18 -3.91 17.66
N LEU A 95 1.02 -4.47 16.47
CA LEU A 95 1.95 -5.42 15.85
C LEU A 95 2.96 -4.74 14.92
N ALA A 96 2.49 -3.83 14.06
CA ALA A 96 3.24 -3.28 12.95
C ALA A 96 3.91 -1.95 13.28
N ASP A 97 5.14 -1.79 12.85
CA ASP A 97 5.86 -0.53 12.89
C ASP A 97 5.50 0.34 11.68
N PHE A 98 5.27 -0.31 10.53
CA PHE A 98 4.87 0.34 9.29
C PHE A 98 3.78 -0.45 8.56
N ILE A 99 2.81 0.24 7.98
CA ILE A 99 1.77 -0.37 7.14
C ILE A 99 1.67 0.41 5.84
N MET A 100 1.79 -0.29 4.73
CA MET A 100 1.58 0.28 3.40
C MET A 100 0.39 -0.40 2.71
N CYS A 101 -0.39 0.41 1.99
CA CYS A 101 -1.47 -0.06 1.15
C CYS A 101 -1.54 0.82 -0.10
N ARG A 102 -1.27 0.25 -1.26
CA ARG A 102 -1.33 0.97 -2.52
C ARG A 102 -2.33 0.34 -3.49
N GLY A 103 -3.39 1.07 -3.78
CA GLY A 103 -4.35 0.72 -4.83
C GLY A 103 -5.45 -0.25 -4.40
N SER A 104 -5.39 -0.87 -3.22
CA SER A 104 -6.41 -1.83 -2.80
C SER A 104 -7.63 -1.18 -2.13
N ILE A 105 -7.49 0.01 -1.53
CA ILE A 105 -8.59 0.66 -0.80
C ILE A 105 -9.86 0.84 -1.63
N GLY A 106 -9.75 1.06 -2.94
CA GLY A 106 -10.89 1.20 -3.84
C GLY A 106 -11.75 -0.07 -3.99
N PHE A 107 -11.23 -1.22 -3.57
CA PHE A 107 -11.94 -2.51 -3.57
C PHE A 107 -12.61 -2.83 -2.23
N TRP A 108 -12.29 -2.10 -1.16
CA TRP A 108 -12.84 -2.41 0.16
C TRP A 108 -14.35 -2.05 0.22
N PRO A 109 -15.22 -2.96 0.66
CA PRO A 109 -16.63 -2.69 0.85
C PRO A 109 -16.87 -1.50 1.79
N VAL A 110 -16.17 -1.46 2.92
CA VAL A 110 -16.31 -0.44 3.97
C VAL A 110 -14.94 0.13 4.35
N PRO A 111 -14.37 1.11 3.61
CA PRO A 111 -13.01 1.64 3.83
C PRO A 111 -12.72 2.06 5.27
N VAL A 112 -13.70 2.60 5.97
CA VAL A 112 -13.57 3.00 7.38
C VAL A 112 -13.21 1.81 8.29
N GLN A 113 -13.76 0.63 8.05
CA GLN A 113 -13.41 -0.57 8.81
C GLN A 113 -11.97 -1.00 8.55
N GLY A 114 -11.54 -1.02 7.29
CA GLY A 114 -10.15 -1.33 6.94
C GLY A 114 -9.15 -0.35 7.57
N ILE A 115 -9.46 0.95 7.54
CA ILE A 115 -8.64 1.99 8.17
C ILE A 115 -8.62 1.80 9.71
N THR A 116 -9.74 1.46 10.32
CA THR A 116 -9.82 1.18 11.76
C THR A 116 -8.94 -0.03 12.15
N GLU A 117 -8.99 -1.10 11.36
CA GLU A 117 -8.14 -2.28 11.58
C GLU A 117 -6.65 -1.97 11.40
N ILE A 118 -6.30 -1.21 10.36
CA ILE A 118 -4.93 -0.72 10.15
C ILE A 118 -4.45 0.05 11.38
N TYR A 119 -5.25 1.00 11.88
CA TYR A 119 -4.91 1.75 13.09
C TYR A 119 -4.79 0.86 14.33
N ARG A 120 -5.68 -0.13 14.49
CA ARG A 120 -5.62 -1.09 15.60
C ARG A 120 -4.31 -1.86 15.61
N VAL A 121 -3.91 -2.36 14.44
CA VAL A 121 -2.71 -3.21 14.27
C VAL A 121 -1.41 -2.39 14.33
N LEU A 122 -1.45 -1.10 14.03
CA LEU A 122 -0.30 -0.21 14.09
C LEU A 122 0.15 -0.01 15.54
N LYS A 123 1.46 -0.07 15.81
CA LYS A 123 2.06 0.21 17.12
C LYS A 123 1.97 1.70 17.48
N PRO A 124 1.98 2.05 18.77
CA PRO A 124 2.33 3.41 19.18
C PRO A 124 3.70 3.81 18.60
N GLY A 125 3.79 4.97 17.98
CA GLY A 125 4.95 5.43 17.22
C GLY A 125 5.07 4.88 15.79
N GLY A 126 4.17 3.98 15.38
CA GLY A 126 4.12 3.46 14.02
C GLY A 126 3.40 4.38 13.04
N CYS A 127 3.59 4.12 11.75
CA CYS A 127 3.00 4.88 10.66
C CYS A 127 2.35 3.97 9.63
N ALA A 128 1.21 4.42 9.06
CA ALA A 128 0.59 3.77 7.92
C ALA A 128 0.40 4.76 6.77
N ILE A 129 0.54 4.26 5.54
CA ILE A 129 0.27 5.01 4.31
C ILE A 129 -0.71 4.21 3.44
N VAL A 130 -1.89 4.76 3.22
CA VAL A 130 -2.99 4.09 2.51
C VAL A 130 -3.47 4.97 1.38
N GLY A 131 -3.49 4.46 0.15
CA GLY A 131 -4.00 5.27 -0.96
C GLY A 131 -3.62 4.78 -2.33
N VAL A 132 -3.61 5.73 -3.27
CA VAL A 132 -3.25 5.51 -4.67
C VAL A 132 -2.34 6.64 -5.12
N GLY A 133 -1.19 6.30 -5.69
CA GLY A 133 -0.28 7.31 -6.21
C GLY A 133 1.00 6.70 -6.76
N ALA A 134 1.84 7.55 -7.32
CA ALA A 134 3.13 7.22 -7.90
C ALA A 134 4.32 7.69 -7.05
N GLY A 135 4.06 8.54 -6.06
CA GLY A 135 5.07 9.11 -5.18
C GLY A 135 5.77 10.35 -5.79
N ARG A 136 6.32 11.19 -4.93
CA ARG A 136 6.95 12.46 -5.33
C ARG A 136 8.24 12.29 -6.13
N TYR A 137 8.92 11.15 -5.98
CA TYR A 137 10.16 10.86 -6.72
C TYR A 137 9.93 10.39 -8.15
N MET A 138 8.68 10.09 -8.50
CA MET A 138 8.34 9.69 -9.87
C MET A 138 8.46 10.87 -10.83
N PRO A 139 9.30 10.81 -11.88
CA PRO A 139 9.42 11.87 -12.87
C PRO A 139 8.09 12.18 -13.55
N GLU A 140 7.79 13.46 -13.78
CA GLU A 140 6.52 13.90 -14.40
C GLU A 140 6.25 13.19 -15.73
N THR A 141 7.27 13.03 -16.57
CA THR A 141 7.14 12.37 -17.88
C THR A 141 6.70 10.91 -17.75
N MET A 142 7.19 10.18 -16.75
CA MET A 142 6.79 8.81 -16.47
C MET A 142 5.39 8.75 -15.86
N ARG A 143 5.07 9.66 -14.95
CA ARG A 143 3.75 9.79 -14.33
C ARG A 143 2.68 10.03 -15.38
N ARG A 144 2.92 10.94 -16.31
CA ARG A 144 2.03 11.23 -17.44
C ARG A 144 1.81 9.98 -18.33
N ARG A 145 2.88 9.23 -18.66
CA ARG A 145 2.76 7.97 -19.42
C ARG A 145 1.92 6.92 -18.70
N ILE A 146 2.10 6.76 -17.39
CA ILE A 146 1.30 5.84 -16.58
C ILE A 146 -0.18 6.25 -16.65
N TYR A 147 -0.48 7.52 -16.44
CA TYR A 147 -1.85 8.02 -16.46
C TYR A 147 -2.51 7.85 -17.85
N GLU A 148 -1.79 8.16 -18.92
CA GLU A 148 -2.27 7.97 -20.29
C GLU A 148 -2.49 6.49 -20.64
N SER A 149 -1.63 5.59 -20.13
CA SER A 149 -1.75 4.14 -20.35
C SER A 149 -2.91 3.51 -19.60
N MET A 150 -3.31 4.09 -18.47
CA MET A 150 -4.50 3.68 -17.69
C MET A 150 -5.82 4.14 -18.34
N SER A 151 -5.80 4.54 -19.63
CA SER A 151 -6.94 5.13 -20.30
C SER A 151 -8.08 4.12 -20.57
N ALA A 152 -9.29 4.66 -20.62
CA ALA A 152 -10.57 4.19 -21.19
C ALA A 152 -11.00 2.71 -21.07
N SER A 153 -10.14 1.71 -21.30
CA SER A 153 -10.50 0.28 -21.22
C SER A 153 -10.56 -0.26 -19.77
N ASP A 154 -9.79 0.33 -18.88
CA ASP A 154 -9.70 -0.11 -17.47
C ASP A 154 -10.78 0.49 -16.58
N ARG A 155 -11.57 1.44 -17.07
CA ARG A 155 -12.52 2.19 -16.23
C ARG A 155 -13.71 1.38 -15.74
N THR A 156 -14.04 0.27 -16.37
CA THR A 156 -15.17 -0.58 -15.98
C THR A 156 -14.83 -1.59 -14.89
N THR A 157 -13.54 -1.88 -14.70
CA THR A 157 -13.02 -2.78 -13.64
C THR A 157 -12.15 -2.05 -12.65
N SER A 158 -11.98 -0.72 -12.80
CA SER A 158 -11.17 0.11 -11.90
C SER A 158 -11.80 0.15 -10.52
N PRO A 159 -10.98 0.10 -9.46
CA PRO A 159 -11.45 0.29 -8.10
C PRO A 159 -12.07 1.67 -7.95
N ARG A 160 -12.95 1.84 -6.94
CA ARG A 160 -13.48 3.16 -6.59
C ARG A 160 -12.33 4.13 -6.36
N GLN A 161 -12.45 5.32 -6.93
CA GLN A 161 -11.50 6.40 -6.68
C GLN A 161 -12.09 7.30 -5.60
N TYR A 162 -11.27 7.65 -4.64
CA TYR A 162 -11.65 8.51 -3.52
C TYR A 162 -10.93 9.85 -3.62
N THR A 163 -11.65 10.91 -3.23
CA THR A 163 -11.15 12.29 -3.17
C THR A 163 -10.43 12.56 -1.84
N LEU A 164 -9.82 13.74 -1.72
CA LEU A 164 -9.26 14.22 -0.45
C LEU A 164 -10.31 14.25 0.66
N GLU A 165 -11.52 14.71 0.32
CA GLU A 165 -12.64 14.80 1.23
C GLU A 165 -13.09 13.43 1.71
N ASP A 166 -13.07 12.42 0.82
CA ASP A 166 -13.41 11.04 1.19
C ASP A 166 -12.39 10.48 2.20
N TYR A 167 -11.09 10.65 1.94
CA TYR A 167 -10.03 10.19 2.86
C TYR A 167 -10.11 10.90 4.22
N ASP A 168 -10.37 12.21 4.24
CA ASP A 168 -10.57 12.97 5.47
C ASP A 168 -11.81 12.47 6.23
N ALA A 169 -12.91 12.21 5.52
CA ALA A 169 -14.12 11.66 6.12
C ALA A 169 -13.88 10.25 6.71
N PHE A 170 -13.13 9.39 6.01
CA PHE A 170 -12.76 8.06 6.53
C PHE A 170 -11.93 8.16 7.80
N ALA A 171 -10.92 9.03 7.81
CA ALA A 171 -10.06 9.24 8.97
C ALA A 171 -10.85 9.72 10.20
N ARG A 172 -11.75 10.68 10.02
CA ARG A 172 -12.64 11.16 11.09
C ARG A 172 -13.59 10.08 11.60
N GLN A 173 -14.22 9.31 10.69
CA GLN A 173 -15.12 8.23 11.08
C GLN A 173 -14.38 7.09 11.80
N ALA A 174 -13.13 6.82 11.42
CA ALA A 174 -12.25 5.90 12.12
C ALA A 174 -11.67 6.48 13.43
N MET A 175 -12.04 7.71 13.81
CA MET A 175 -11.60 8.42 15.02
C MET A 175 -10.06 8.53 15.12
N LEU A 176 -9.38 8.72 13.99
CA LEU A 176 -7.94 8.92 13.99
C LEU A 176 -7.58 10.28 14.60
N SER A 177 -6.59 10.31 15.48
CA SER A 177 -6.16 11.53 16.18
C SER A 177 -4.99 12.24 15.47
N ASP A 178 -4.14 11.49 14.79
CA ASP A 178 -2.99 12.00 14.05
C ASP A 178 -2.97 11.40 12.63
N TYR A 179 -3.40 12.20 11.67
CA TYR A 179 -3.42 11.81 10.27
C TYR A 179 -3.23 13.02 9.34
N ARG A 180 -2.85 12.73 8.13
CA ARG A 180 -2.69 13.71 7.06
C ARG A 180 -3.19 13.15 5.74
N VAL A 181 -3.99 13.93 5.01
CA VAL A 181 -4.38 13.58 3.64
C VAL A 181 -3.47 14.32 2.67
N ILE A 182 -2.86 13.60 1.75
CA ILE A 182 -1.82 14.09 0.84
C ILE A 182 -2.30 13.93 -0.59
N LEU A 183 -2.39 15.04 -1.33
CA LEU A 183 -2.53 15.04 -2.78
C LEU A 183 -1.12 15.07 -3.40
N GLU A 184 -0.83 14.18 -4.33
CA GLU A 184 0.49 14.16 -4.97
C GLU A 184 0.68 15.28 -5.98
N ASP A 185 -0.26 15.38 -6.92
CA ASP A 185 -0.23 16.36 -8.01
C ASP A 185 -1.53 16.36 -8.82
N ASP A 186 -1.64 17.34 -9.73
CA ASP A 186 -2.82 17.53 -10.58
C ASP A 186 -2.89 16.51 -11.76
N ILE A 187 -1.80 15.82 -12.06
CA ILE A 187 -1.71 14.89 -13.21
C ILE A 187 -2.25 13.52 -12.81
N SER A 188 -1.65 12.91 -11.80
CA SER A 188 -2.00 11.56 -11.33
C SER A 188 -3.23 11.55 -10.44
N LYS A 189 -3.54 12.70 -9.82
CA LYS A 189 -4.56 12.84 -8.75
C LYS A 189 -4.39 11.77 -7.67
N GLY A 190 -3.15 11.33 -7.47
CA GLY A 190 -2.80 10.38 -6.43
C GLY A 190 -3.14 10.97 -5.06
N CYS A 191 -3.82 10.19 -4.24
CA CYS A 191 -4.24 10.61 -2.92
C CYS A 191 -3.86 9.57 -1.87
N TRP A 192 -3.30 10.04 -0.77
CA TRP A 192 -2.86 9.20 0.32
C TRP A 192 -3.39 9.68 1.67
N LEU A 193 -3.77 8.73 2.50
CA LEU A 193 -3.99 8.92 3.92
C LEU A 193 -2.75 8.43 4.66
N GLU A 194 -2.02 9.34 5.27
CA GLU A 194 -0.97 9.04 6.25
C GLU A 194 -1.60 8.99 7.64
N VAL A 195 -1.29 7.96 8.41
CA VAL A 195 -1.80 7.75 9.77
C VAL A 195 -0.61 7.53 10.69
N LYS A 196 -0.59 8.21 11.84
CA LYS A 196 0.38 7.99 12.92
C LYS A 196 -0.35 7.59 14.19
N LYS A 197 0.28 6.70 14.97
CA LYS A 197 -0.33 6.23 16.23
C LYS A 197 0.51 6.56 17.44
#